data_d5f25ace3fb38a3d2c329b897dee0a9d
#
_entry.id   d5f25ace3fb38a3d2c329b897dee0a9d
#
_cell.length_a   1.000
_cell.length_b   1.000
_cell.length_c   1.000
_cell.angle_alpha   90.00
_cell.angle_beta   90.00
_cell.angle_gamma   90.00
#
_symmetry.space_group_name_H-M   'P 1'
#
loop_
_entity.id
_entity.type
_entity.pdbx_description
1 polymer ?
#
loop_
_entity_poly.entity_id
_entity_poly.type
_entity_poly.pdbx_seq_one_letter_code
_entity_poly.pdbx_strand_id
1 'polypeptide(L)'
;MVGYKQTDSMRNRFYCEREQLRRKIEMIREYLTLNHNFLCKSKLEYERRLDNCKDQYELFLAEDDSRSNFTDFEQIYLNGCLMYRIAQYEYYIKEIHKKVCVLTHSPIIPIHKEIVNKCITEIKDKLNLKLFSCTSCTLSVIGDIIKLRNQLVHTDGKSYNYYDTTQKHFSKHSNKIKLIKQSDERLDVYLTPEYILYVCNIILYSFFSLTKSIHKKLKACNL
;
A
#
# COMPACT_ATOMS: atom_id res chain seq x y z
N MET A 1 -0.69 -9.26 41.17
CA MET A 1 -1.03 -7.88 40.77
C MET A 1 -0.13 -7.26 39.68
N VAL A 2 1.01 -7.84 39.34
CA VAL A 2 1.93 -7.29 38.30
C VAL A 2 1.38 -7.50 36.88
N GLY A 3 0.62 -8.55 36.62
CA GLY A 3 0.10 -8.83 35.25
C GLY A 3 -0.92 -7.83 34.71
N TYR A 4 -1.77 -7.23 35.53
CA TYR A 4 -2.81 -6.31 35.09
C TYR A 4 -2.26 -4.99 34.53
N LYS A 5 -1.19 -4.45 35.12
CA LYS A 5 -0.57 -3.19 34.66
C LYS A 5 0.13 -3.35 33.31
N GLN A 6 0.64 -4.55 33.01
CA GLN A 6 1.38 -4.82 31.79
C GLN A 6 0.46 -4.97 30.55
N THR A 7 -0.72 -5.55 30.74
CA THR A 7 -1.75 -5.72 29.68
C THR A 7 -2.42 -4.40 29.29
N ASP A 8 -2.72 -3.54 30.23
CA ASP A 8 -3.28 -2.21 29.94
C ASP A 8 -2.26 -1.32 29.22
N SER A 9 -0.98 -1.40 29.58
CA SER A 9 0.09 -0.73 28.86
C SER A 9 0.20 -1.19 27.41
N MET A 10 0.07 -2.52 27.14
CA MET A 10 0.11 -3.04 25.78
C MET A 10 -1.13 -2.69 24.95
N ARG A 11 -2.33 -2.73 25.55
CA ARG A 11 -3.57 -2.28 24.90
C ARG A 11 -3.45 -0.83 24.43
N ASN A 12 -2.94 0.03 25.28
CA ASN A 12 -2.69 1.44 24.96
C ASN A 12 -1.66 1.58 23.83
N ARG A 13 -0.61 0.76 23.79
CA ARG A 13 0.37 0.76 22.68
C ARG A 13 -0.23 0.35 21.35
N PHE A 14 -1.07 -0.71 21.30
CA PHE A 14 -1.78 -1.09 20.07
C PHE A 14 -2.73 0.02 19.60
N TYR A 15 -3.39 0.70 20.52
CA TYR A 15 -4.24 1.84 20.20
C TYR A 15 -3.40 2.99 19.62
N CYS A 16 -2.29 3.35 20.25
CA CYS A 16 -1.39 4.40 19.76
C CYS A 16 -0.84 4.09 18.36
N GLU A 17 -0.44 2.85 18.09
CA GLU A 17 0.05 2.45 16.77
C GLU A 17 -1.04 2.54 15.70
N ARG A 18 -2.26 2.16 16.03
CA ARG A 18 -3.42 2.30 15.16
C ARG A 18 -3.67 3.76 14.81
N GLU A 19 -3.65 4.65 15.79
CA GLU A 19 -3.85 6.08 15.56
C GLU A 19 -2.69 6.72 14.80
N GLN A 20 -1.45 6.30 15.06
CA GLN A 20 -0.30 6.74 14.27
C GLN A 20 -0.41 6.32 12.80
N LEU A 21 -0.81 5.07 12.53
CA LEU A 21 -1.02 4.60 11.16
C LEU A 21 -2.15 5.39 10.47
N ARG A 22 -3.27 5.63 11.17
CA ARG A 22 -4.37 6.44 10.67
C ARG A 22 -3.92 7.84 10.29
N ARG A 23 -3.23 8.55 11.18
CA ARG A 23 -2.70 9.91 10.91
C ARG A 23 -1.75 9.93 9.72
N LYS A 24 -0.85 8.96 9.61
CA LYS A 24 0.07 8.86 8.45
C LYS A 24 -0.68 8.63 7.14
N ILE A 25 -1.79 7.90 7.14
CA ILE A 25 -2.62 7.71 5.95
C ILE A 25 -3.38 8.98 5.61
N GLU A 26 -3.91 9.70 6.60
CA GLU A 26 -4.57 11.00 6.39
C GLU A 26 -3.59 12.02 5.79
N MET A 27 -2.39 12.15 6.34
CA MET A 27 -1.33 13.01 5.77
C MET A 27 -1.04 12.70 4.29
N ILE A 28 -1.07 11.43 3.90
CA ILE A 28 -0.84 11.09 2.48
C ILE A 28 -2.05 11.40 1.61
N ARG A 29 -3.27 11.24 2.11
CA ARG A 29 -4.44 11.71 1.37
C ARG A 29 -4.32 13.20 1.04
N GLU A 30 -3.97 14.00 2.04
CA GLU A 30 -3.74 15.43 1.85
C GLU A 30 -2.61 15.68 0.85
N TYR A 31 -1.50 14.97 1.01
CA TYR A 31 -0.33 15.12 0.13
C TYR A 31 -0.63 14.68 -1.32
N LEU A 32 -1.35 13.57 -1.53
CA LEU A 32 -1.80 13.14 -2.85
C LEU A 32 -2.73 14.18 -3.49
N THR A 33 -3.66 14.74 -2.72
CA THR A 33 -4.58 15.76 -3.20
C THR A 33 -3.83 17.03 -3.62
N LEU A 34 -2.88 17.50 -2.79
CA LEU A 34 -2.07 18.68 -3.08
C LEU A 34 -1.20 18.50 -4.33
N ASN A 35 -0.53 17.35 -4.44
CA ASN A 35 0.35 17.09 -5.60
C ASN A 35 -0.46 16.86 -6.87
N HIS A 36 -1.59 16.15 -6.80
CA HIS A 36 -2.49 16.01 -7.94
C HIS A 36 -2.99 17.38 -8.43
N ASN A 37 -3.42 18.25 -7.52
CA ASN A 37 -3.83 19.60 -7.85
C ASN A 37 -2.69 20.44 -8.48
N PHE A 38 -1.46 20.27 -7.95
CA PHE A 38 -0.29 20.92 -8.52
C PHE A 38 0.01 20.43 -9.94
N LEU A 39 0.02 19.11 -10.16
CA LEU A 39 0.23 18.51 -11.48
C LEU A 39 -0.85 18.93 -12.48
N CYS A 40 -2.12 18.94 -12.07
CA CYS A 40 -3.22 19.42 -12.91
C CYS A 40 -3.05 20.88 -13.31
N LYS A 41 -2.67 21.76 -12.37
CA LYS A 41 -2.41 23.18 -12.67
C LYS A 41 -1.23 23.37 -13.61
N SER A 42 -0.13 22.65 -13.36
CA SER A 42 1.07 22.69 -14.20
C SER A 42 0.78 22.20 -15.61
N LYS A 43 -0.04 21.15 -15.75
CA LYS A 43 -0.49 20.64 -17.05
C LYS A 43 -1.34 21.67 -17.80
N LEU A 44 -2.30 22.30 -17.13
CA LEU A 44 -3.16 23.35 -17.72
C LEU A 44 -2.34 24.57 -18.14
N GLU A 45 -1.36 24.99 -17.36
CA GLU A 45 -0.48 26.09 -17.72
C GLU A 45 0.37 25.74 -18.92
N TYR A 46 0.83 24.50 -19.00
CA TYR A 46 1.58 24.00 -20.13
C TYR A 46 0.72 23.92 -21.40
N GLU A 47 -0.50 23.38 -21.33
CA GLU A 47 -1.45 23.37 -22.45
C GLU A 47 -1.70 24.77 -22.99
N ARG A 48 -1.84 25.79 -22.11
CA ARG A 48 -1.94 27.20 -22.51
C ARG A 48 -0.70 27.71 -23.22
N ARG A 49 0.49 27.27 -22.83
CA ARG A 49 1.74 27.65 -23.53
C ARG A 49 1.80 27.02 -24.92
N LEU A 50 1.38 25.77 -25.07
CA LEU A 50 1.27 25.11 -26.37
C LEU A 50 0.31 25.84 -27.31
N ASP A 51 -0.87 26.25 -26.82
CA ASP A 51 -1.85 27.01 -27.61
C ASP A 51 -1.32 28.35 -28.10
N ASN A 52 -0.29 28.89 -27.45
CA ASN A 52 0.37 30.16 -27.83
C ASN A 52 1.62 29.97 -28.70
N CYS A 53 2.08 28.72 -28.93
CA CYS A 53 3.19 28.45 -29.85
C CYS A 53 2.79 28.73 -31.29
N LYS A 54 3.58 29.59 -31.97
CA LYS A 54 3.32 29.99 -33.36
C LYS A 54 4.02 29.14 -34.39
N ASP A 55 5.02 28.34 -33.97
CA ASP A 55 5.83 27.51 -34.84
C ASP A 55 5.51 26.03 -34.61
N GLN A 56 5.20 25.31 -35.71
CA GLN A 56 4.88 23.88 -35.67
C GLN A 56 6.06 23.03 -35.13
N TYR A 57 7.28 23.47 -35.32
CA TYR A 57 8.47 22.75 -34.84
C TYR A 57 8.67 22.91 -33.34
N GLU A 58 8.50 24.14 -32.81
CA GLU A 58 8.48 24.39 -31.37
C GLU A 58 7.34 23.66 -30.68
N LEU A 59 6.16 23.58 -31.33
CA LEU A 59 5.02 22.83 -30.84
C LEU A 59 5.35 21.35 -30.72
N PHE A 60 5.98 20.74 -31.74
CA PHE A 60 6.34 19.32 -31.76
C PHE A 60 7.36 18.99 -30.66
N LEU A 61 8.43 19.79 -30.51
CA LEU A 61 9.43 19.60 -29.46
C LEU A 61 8.82 19.76 -28.05
N ALA A 62 7.96 20.75 -27.88
CA ALA A 62 7.29 20.98 -26.63
C ALA A 62 6.28 19.87 -26.29
N GLU A 63 5.54 19.31 -27.24
CA GLU A 63 4.61 18.19 -27.03
C GLU A 63 5.34 16.91 -26.62
N ASP A 64 6.48 16.59 -27.22
CA ASP A 64 7.25 15.36 -26.97
C ASP A 64 7.89 15.39 -25.57
N ASP A 65 8.53 16.50 -25.22
CA ASP A 65 9.18 16.68 -23.90
C ASP A 65 8.19 16.65 -22.73
N SER A 66 7.00 17.16 -22.91
CA SER A 66 6.10 17.37 -21.80
C SER A 66 5.17 16.21 -21.51
N ARG A 67 4.68 15.50 -22.53
CA ARG A 67 3.84 14.31 -22.34
C ARG A 67 4.59 13.23 -21.59
N SER A 68 5.85 12.97 -21.96
CA SER A 68 6.70 11.99 -21.30
C SER A 68 7.02 12.45 -19.86
N ASN A 69 7.48 13.69 -19.68
CA ASN A 69 7.93 14.18 -18.37
C ASN A 69 6.83 14.24 -17.32
N PHE A 70 5.62 14.73 -17.65
CA PHE A 70 4.53 14.80 -16.67
C PHE A 70 3.98 13.42 -16.30
N THR A 71 3.81 12.53 -17.30
CA THR A 71 3.30 11.17 -17.05
C THR A 71 4.32 10.36 -16.26
N ASP A 72 5.59 10.44 -16.59
CA ASP A 72 6.66 9.70 -15.91
C ASP A 72 6.86 10.20 -14.48
N PHE A 73 6.85 11.52 -14.27
CA PHE A 73 6.96 12.09 -12.92
C PHE A 73 5.79 11.67 -12.02
N GLU A 74 4.56 11.73 -12.54
CA GLU A 74 3.39 11.26 -11.80
C GLU A 74 3.51 9.78 -11.44
N GLN A 75 3.96 8.93 -12.37
CA GLN A 75 4.13 7.51 -12.11
C GLN A 75 5.25 7.22 -11.12
N ILE A 76 6.39 7.87 -11.22
CA ILE A 76 7.48 7.76 -10.23
C ILE A 76 6.96 8.11 -8.83
N TYR A 77 6.19 9.20 -8.74
CA TYR A 77 5.61 9.65 -7.49
C TYR A 77 4.60 8.63 -6.92
N LEU A 78 3.65 8.14 -7.73
CA LEU A 78 2.63 7.17 -7.31
C LEU A 78 3.26 5.82 -6.94
N ASN A 79 4.26 5.38 -7.69
CA ASN A 79 5.05 4.19 -7.35
C ASN A 79 5.74 4.35 -6.00
N GLY A 80 6.37 5.51 -5.75
CA GLY A 80 6.98 5.84 -4.46
C GLY A 80 5.98 5.81 -3.31
N CYS A 81 4.78 6.34 -3.51
CA CYS A 81 3.68 6.29 -2.54
C CYS A 81 3.26 4.84 -2.23
N LEU A 82 3.11 4.00 -3.25
CA LEU A 82 2.78 2.58 -3.08
C LEU A 82 3.86 1.84 -2.29
N MET A 83 5.13 2.01 -2.68
CA MET A 83 6.28 1.39 -2.00
C MET A 83 6.32 1.76 -0.53
N TYR A 84 6.21 3.03 -0.22
CA TYR A 84 6.24 3.54 1.15
C TYR A 84 5.09 2.98 1.99
N ARG A 85 3.89 2.85 1.42
CA ARG A 85 2.73 2.31 2.13
C ARG A 85 2.88 0.85 2.48
N ILE A 86 3.33 0.04 1.54
CA ILE A 86 3.56 -1.38 1.81
C ILE A 86 4.67 -1.55 2.85
N ALA A 87 5.78 -0.81 2.73
CA ALA A 87 6.86 -0.85 3.73
C ALA A 87 6.38 -0.48 5.14
N GLN A 88 5.54 0.56 5.27
CA GLN A 88 4.94 0.92 6.55
C GLN A 88 4.04 -0.19 7.11
N TYR A 89 3.21 -0.80 6.26
CA TYR A 89 2.36 -1.91 6.68
C TYR A 89 3.18 -3.10 7.16
N GLU A 90 4.21 -3.50 6.40
CA GLU A 90 5.15 -4.56 6.77
C GLU A 90 5.82 -4.27 8.12
N TYR A 91 6.25 -3.02 8.34
CA TYR A 91 6.85 -2.60 9.61
C TYR A 91 5.88 -2.77 10.79
N TYR A 92 4.64 -2.26 10.68
CA TYR A 92 3.66 -2.36 11.76
C TYR A 92 3.22 -3.79 12.03
N ILE A 93 3.09 -4.63 11.02
CA ILE A 93 2.79 -6.06 11.21
C ILE A 93 3.92 -6.77 11.95
N LYS A 94 5.20 -6.47 11.65
CA LYS A 94 6.36 -6.98 12.39
C LYS A 94 6.33 -6.54 13.86
N GLU A 95 6.01 -5.28 14.13
CA GLU A 95 5.94 -4.78 15.50
C GLU A 95 4.82 -5.45 16.31
N ILE A 96 3.64 -5.68 15.70
CA ILE A 96 2.58 -6.46 16.33
C ILE A 96 3.05 -7.91 16.61
N HIS A 97 3.68 -8.55 15.63
CA HIS A 97 4.20 -9.90 15.78
C HIS A 97 5.19 -10.01 16.96
N LYS A 98 6.17 -9.10 17.05
CA LYS A 98 7.11 -9.04 18.18
C LYS A 98 6.37 -8.94 19.53
N LYS A 99 5.36 -8.07 19.63
CA LYS A 99 4.58 -7.91 20.86
C LYS A 99 3.81 -9.16 21.22
N VAL A 100 3.22 -9.84 20.24
CA VAL A 100 2.54 -11.11 20.46
C VAL A 100 3.54 -12.19 20.93
N CYS A 101 4.74 -12.27 20.34
CA CYS A 101 5.78 -13.19 20.79
C CYS A 101 6.15 -12.94 22.28
N VAL A 102 6.33 -11.68 22.67
CA VAL A 102 6.60 -11.32 24.08
C VAL A 102 5.44 -11.75 24.99
N LEU A 103 4.20 -11.49 24.61
CA LEU A 103 3.01 -11.86 25.39
C LEU A 103 2.84 -13.38 25.57
N THR A 104 3.23 -14.14 24.55
CA THR A 104 3.10 -15.61 24.56
C THR A 104 4.37 -16.32 25.00
N HIS A 105 5.37 -15.57 25.50
CA HIS A 105 6.69 -16.09 25.87
C HIS A 105 7.34 -16.95 24.77
N SER A 106 7.09 -16.57 23.50
CA SER A 106 7.62 -17.27 22.33
C SER A 106 8.88 -16.56 21.80
N PRO A 107 9.82 -17.31 21.20
CA PRO A 107 11.01 -16.69 20.61
C PRO A 107 10.61 -15.78 19.43
N ILE A 108 11.33 -14.66 19.29
CA ILE A 108 11.20 -13.75 18.16
C ILE A 108 12.14 -14.23 17.06
N ILE A 109 11.59 -14.87 16.04
CA ILE A 109 12.36 -15.33 14.88
C ILE A 109 12.36 -14.23 13.81
N PRO A 110 13.53 -13.82 13.28
CA PRO A 110 13.59 -12.83 12.22
C PRO A 110 12.87 -13.32 10.93
N ILE A 111 11.93 -12.55 10.44
CA ILE A 111 11.19 -12.86 9.20
C ILE A 111 11.67 -11.91 8.11
N HIS A 112 12.30 -12.45 7.06
CA HIS A 112 12.89 -11.69 5.96
C HIS A 112 12.10 -11.78 4.65
N LYS A 113 11.35 -12.87 4.44
CA LYS A 113 10.54 -13.09 3.23
C LYS A 113 9.08 -13.30 3.61
N GLU A 114 8.17 -12.87 2.71
CA GLU A 114 6.72 -12.99 2.90
C GLU A 114 6.24 -12.45 4.27
N ILE A 115 6.83 -11.32 4.67
CA ILE A 115 6.74 -10.74 6.02
C ILE A 115 5.30 -10.71 6.53
N VAL A 116 4.38 -10.15 5.73
CA VAL A 116 2.99 -9.97 6.13
C VAL A 116 2.32 -11.31 6.40
N ASN A 117 2.43 -12.25 5.46
CA ASN A 117 1.75 -13.55 5.58
C ASN A 117 2.29 -14.35 6.75
N LYS A 118 3.62 -14.44 6.90
CA LYS A 118 4.25 -15.20 7.98
C LYS A 118 3.97 -14.59 9.35
N CYS A 119 4.12 -13.28 9.51
CA CYS A 119 3.80 -12.63 10.78
C CYS A 119 2.34 -12.83 11.17
N ILE A 120 1.40 -12.68 10.23
CA ILE A 120 -0.03 -12.85 10.51
C ILE A 120 -0.35 -14.31 10.85
N THR A 121 0.24 -15.28 10.14
CA THR A 121 0.06 -16.70 10.45
C THR A 121 0.57 -17.01 11.86
N GLU A 122 1.76 -16.59 12.23
CA GLU A 122 2.29 -16.80 13.56
C GLU A 122 1.45 -16.10 14.65
N ILE A 123 0.98 -14.88 14.42
CA ILE A 123 0.07 -14.19 15.34
C ILE A 123 -1.22 -15.00 15.55
N LYS A 124 -1.78 -15.53 14.46
CA LYS A 124 -2.99 -16.37 14.52
C LYS A 124 -2.76 -17.61 15.35
N ASP A 125 -1.68 -18.32 15.07
CA ASP A 125 -1.37 -19.59 15.72
C ASP A 125 -1.08 -19.38 17.22
N LYS A 126 -0.21 -18.42 17.57
CA LYS A 126 0.16 -18.13 18.96
C LYS A 126 -1.02 -17.67 19.84
N LEU A 127 -1.94 -16.93 19.27
CA LEU A 127 -3.13 -16.44 19.99
C LEU A 127 -4.38 -17.30 19.75
N ASN A 128 -4.29 -18.35 18.94
CA ASN A 128 -5.45 -19.14 18.49
C ASN A 128 -6.60 -18.21 18.01
N LEU A 129 -6.26 -17.31 17.06
CA LEU A 129 -7.21 -16.35 16.51
C LEU A 129 -8.02 -16.95 15.38
N LYS A 130 -9.34 -16.88 15.49
CA LYS A 130 -10.22 -17.04 14.32
C LYS A 130 -10.37 -15.69 13.64
N LEU A 131 -9.69 -15.50 12.49
CA LEU A 131 -9.87 -14.31 11.68
C LEU A 131 -11.26 -14.33 11.05
N PHE A 132 -11.93 -13.18 11.01
CA PHE A 132 -13.19 -13.06 10.28
C PHE A 132 -12.95 -13.33 8.79
N SER A 133 -13.95 -13.87 8.09
CA SER A 133 -13.87 -14.16 6.64
C SER A 133 -13.48 -12.92 5.81
N CYS A 134 -13.98 -11.75 6.18
CA CYS A 134 -13.62 -10.49 5.54
C CYS A 134 -12.11 -10.13 5.69
N THR A 135 -11.48 -10.51 6.81
CA THR A 135 -10.03 -10.31 7.01
C THR A 135 -9.22 -11.20 6.08
N SER A 136 -9.63 -12.44 5.86
CA SER A 136 -8.96 -13.35 4.92
C SER A 136 -9.03 -12.83 3.48
N CYS A 137 -10.17 -12.31 3.04
CA CYS A 137 -10.31 -11.67 1.73
C CYS A 137 -9.40 -10.44 1.60
N THR A 138 -9.32 -9.61 2.64
CA THR A 138 -8.46 -8.42 2.64
C THR A 138 -6.98 -8.79 2.58
N LEU A 139 -6.55 -9.86 3.27
CA LEU A 139 -5.17 -10.34 3.23
C LEU A 139 -4.78 -10.87 1.85
N SER A 140 -5.70 -11.54 1.14
CA SER A 140 -5.48 -11.95 -0.25
C SER A 140 -5.23 -10.73 -1.15
N VAL A 141 -6.06 -9.69 -1.03
CA VAL A 141 -5.89 -8.43 -1.78
C VAL A 141 -4.55 -7.76 -1.45
N ILE A 142 -4.15 -7.73 -0.18
CA ILE A 142 -2.84 -7.19 0.21
C ILE A 142 -1.70 -8.01 -0.40
N GLY A 143 -1.82 -9.33 -0.46
CA GLY A 143 -0.86 -10.19 -1.14
C GLY A 143 -0.68 -9.82 -2.62
N ASP A 144 -1.77 -9.52 -3.31
CA ASP A 144 -1.73 -9.08 -4.71
C ASP A 144 -1.11 -7.69 -4.85
N ILE A 145 -1.41 -6.77 -3.94
CA ILE A 145 -0.79 -5.42 -3.90
C ILE A 145 0.73 -5.52 -3.66
N ILE A 146 1.17 -6.40 -2.77
CA ILE A 146 2.61 -6.64 -2.51
C ILE A 146 3.29 -7.20 -3.76
N LYS A 147 2.65 -8.13 -4.47
CA LYS A 147 3.18 -8.66 -5.74
C LYS A 147 3.32 -7.55 -6.78
N LEU A 148 2.30 -6.71 -6.94
CA LEU A 148 2.35 -5.56 -7.83
C LEU A 148 3.52 -4.62 -7.47
N ARG A 149 3.65 -4.25 -6.20
CA ARG A 149 4.76 -3.42 -5.72
C ARG A 149 6.10 -4.03 -6.08
N ASN A 150 6.27 -5.33 -5.85
CA ASN A 150 7.54 -6.01 -6.15
C ASN A 150 7.85 -5.98 -7.66
N GLN A 151 6.84 -6.13 -8.50
CA GLN A 151 7.02 -5.99 -9.95
C GLN A 151 7.48 -4.58 -10.32
N LEU A 152 6.77 -3.54 -9.84
CA LEU A 152 7.10 -2.14 -10.14
C LEU A 152 8.53 -1.78 -9.69
N VAL A 153 9.00 -2.33 -8.57
CA VAL A 153 10.38 -2.11 -8.07
C VAL A 153 11.43 -2.77 -8.96
N HIS A 154 11.16 -3.99 -9.44
CA HIS A 154 12.18 -4.76 -10.17
C HIS A 154 12.18 -4.52 -11.67
N THR A 155 11.20 -3.82 -12.20
CA THR A 155 10.99 -3.66 -13.65
C THR A 155 10.80 -2.19 -14.07
N ASP A 156 11.16 -1.23 -13.23
CA ASP A 156 10.96 0.21 -13.49
C ASP A 156 9.53 0.56 -13.94
N GLY A 157 8.54 -0.06 -13.29
CA GLY A 157 7.13 0.13 -13.63
C GLY A 157 6.61 -0.73 -14.78
N LYS A 158 7.46 -1.60 -15.35
CA LYS A 158 7.10 -2.49 -16.46
C LYS A 158 6.77 -3.87 -15.93
N SER A 159 5.76 -4.52 -16.47
CA SER A 159 5.41 -5.90 -16.14
C SER A 159 5.80 -6.82 -17.29
N TYR A 160 6.71 -7.75 -17.00
CA TYR A 160 7.07 -8.82 -17.94
C TYR A 160 6.47 -10.14 -17.46
N ASN A 161 5.81 -10.89 -18.35
CA ASN A 161 5.38 -12.28 -18.14
C ASN A 161 4.50 -12.62 -16.93
N TYR A 162 3.61 -11.71 -16.50
CA TYR A 162 2.74 -11.98 -15.33
C TYR A 162 1.25 -11.97 -15.70
N TYR A 163 0.89 -12.73 -16.75
CA TYR A 163 -0.46 -12.68 -17.30
C TYR A 163 -1.58 -13.20 -16.38
N ASP A 164 -1.36 -14.22 -15.53
CA ASP A 164 -2.50 -14.89 -14.89
C ASP A 164 -2.97 -14.33 -13.54
N THR A 165 -2.07 -14.03 -12.62
CA THR A 165 -2.48 -13.58 -11.26
C THR A 165 -2.66 -12.06 -11.16
N THR A 166 -1.81 -11.32 -11.86
CA THR A 166 -1.84 -9.87 -11.89
C THR A 166 -3.04 -9.38 -12.69
N GLN A 167 -3.39 -10.07 -13.77
CA GLN A 167 -4.54 -9.75 -14.61
C GLN A 167 -5.87 -9.84 -13.86
N LYS A 168 -6.05 -10.83 -12.98
CA LYS A 168 -7.24 -10.93 -12.12
C LYS A 168 -7.38 -9.76 -11.13
N HIS A 169 -6.25 -9.31 -10.56
CA HIS A 169 -6.25 -8.15 -9.69
C HIS A 169 -6.54 -6.88 -10.49
N PHE A 170 -5.89 -6.70 -11.64
CA PHE A 170 -6.07 -5.54 -12.51
C PHE A 170 -7.47 -5.46 -13.10
N SER A 171 -8.07 -6.57 -13.52
CA SER A 171 -9.45 -6.56 -14.06
C SER A 171 -10.47 -6.08 -13.03
N LYS A 172 -10.25 -6.37 -11.75
CA LYS A 172 -11.10 -5.87 -10.66
C LYS A 172 -10.91 -4.37 -10.36
N HIS A 173 -9.79 -3.79 -10.79
CA HIS A 173 -9.40 -2.41 -10.50
C HIS A 173 -9.09 -1.63 -11.78
N SER A 174 -9.63 -2.06 -12.93
CA SER A 174 -9.39 -1.46 -14.25
C SER A 174 -9.73 0.03 -14.35
N ASN A 175 -10.59 0.53 -13.48
CA ASN A 175 -10.89 1.97 -13.36
C ASN A 175 -9.88 2.76 -12.53
N LYS A 176 -8.90 2.10 -11.90
CA LYS A 176 -7.90 2.72 -11.01
C LYS A 176 -6.45 2.44 -11.42
N ILE A 177 -6.27 1.44 -12.27
CA ILE A 177 -4.96 1.06 -12.83
C ILE A 177 -5.13 1.02 -14.34
N LYS A 178 -4.33 1.79 -15.04
CA LYS A 178 -4.30 1.77 -16.50
C LYS A 178 -3.21 0.82 -16.96
N LEU A 179 -3.57 -0.13 -17.80
CA LEU A 179 -2.65 -1.08 -18.43
C LEU A 179 -2.49 -0.71 -19.90
N ILE A 180 -1.26 -0.55 -20.34
CA ILE A 180 -0.92 -0.30 -21.74
C ILE A 180 -0.08 -1.47 -22.21
N LYS A 181 -0.64 -2.24 -23.17
CA LYS A 181 0.08 -3.33 -23.82
C LYS A 181 1.06 -2.73 -24.83
N GLN A 182 2.35 -2.90 -24.60
CA GLN A 182 3.40 -2.45 -25.49
C GLN A 182 3.81 -3.54 -26.50
N SER A 183 3.77 -4.81 -26.06
CA SER A 183 4.03 -6.01 -26.89
C SER A 183 3.33 -7.21 -26.26
N ASP A 184 3.41 -8.39 -26.89
CA ASP A 184 2.83 -9.61 -26.34
C ASP A 184 3.44 -10.01 -24.99
N GLU A 185 4.66 -9.58 -24.71
CA GLU A 185 5.38 -9.90 -23.46
C GLU A 185 5.49 -8.71 -22.49
N ARG A 186 5.14 -7.49 -22.92
CA ARG A 186 5.33 -6.29 -22.12
C ARG A 186 4.02 -5.54 -21.88
N LEU A 187 3.75 -5.30 -20.60
CA LEU A 187 2.62 -4.54 -20.13
C LEU A 187 3.13 -3.40 -19.25
N ASP A 188 2.87 -2.15 -19.61
CA ASP A 188 3.15 -1.01 -18.77
C ASP A 188 1.97 -0.77 -17.82
N VAL A 189 2.29 -0.57 -16.55
CA VAL A 189 1.33 -0.41 -15.45
C VAL A 189 1.35 1.04 -14.98
N TYR A 190 0.24 1.74 -15.17
CA TYR A 190 0.08 3.11 -14.71
C TYR A 190 -0.87 3.14 -13.52
N LEU A 191 -0.36 3.57 -12.37
CA LEU A 191 -1.15 3.77 -11.16
C LEU A 191 -1.93 5.08 -11.25
N THR A 192 -3.07 5.14 -10.56
CA THR A 192 -3.80 6.39 -10.35
C THR A 192 -3.81 6.78 -8.87
N PRO A 193 -4.04 8.06 -8.53
CA PRO A 193 -4.22 8.49 -7.14
C PRO A 193 -5.32 7.71 -6.42
N GLU A 194 -6.42 7.37 -7.13
CA GLU A 194 -7.52 6.57 -6.60
C GLU A 194 -7.08 5.15 -6.21
N TYR A 195 -6.13 4.57 -6.96
CA TYR A 195 -5.58 3.27 -6.60
C TYR A 195 -4.75 3.37 -5.31
N ILE A 196 -3.94 4.38 -5.15
CA ILE A 196 -3.17 4.60 -3.92
C ILE A 196 -4.09 4.80 -2.71
N LEU A 197 -5.17 5.59 -2.88
CA LEU A 197 -6.19 5.76 -1.84
C LEU A 197 -6.91 4.45 -1.50
N TYR A 198 -7.21 3.63 -2.51
CA TYR A 198 -7.77 2.30 -2.31
C TYR A 198 -6.82 1.42 -1.50
N VAL A 199 -5.53 1.37 -1.85
CA VAL A 199 -4.51 0.62 -1.11
C VAL A 199 -4.41 1.09 0.35
N CYS A 200 -4.42 2.40 0.60
CA CYS A 200 -4.44 2.97 1.94
C CYS A 200 -5.64 2.47 2.76
N ASN A 201 -6.84 2.44 2.16
CA ASN A 201 -8.05 1.97 2.83
C ASN A 201 -7.98 0.47 3.15
N ILE A 202 -7.49 -0.35 2.23
CA ILE A 202 -7.32 -1.80 2.43
C ILE A 202 -6.31 -2.07 3.57
N ILE A 203 -5.20 -1.37 3.59
CA ILE A 203 -4.18 -1.47 4.65
C ILE A 203 -4.79 -1.11 6.01
N LEU A 204 -5.49 0.02 6.11
CA LEU A 204 -6.15 0.45 7.34
C LEU A 204 -7.15 -0.60 7.83
N TYR A 205 -8.01 -1.05 6.93
CA TYR A 205 -9.05 -2.02 7.27
C TYR A 205 -8.43 -3.33 7.79
N SER A 206 -7.41 -3.84 7.10
CA SER A 206 -6.69 -5.05 7.50
C SER A 206 -6.06 -4.89 8.88
N PHE A 207 -5.37 -3.78 9.10
CA PHE A 207 -4.70 -3.49 10.36
C PHE A 207 -5.69 -3.36 11.52
N PHE A 208 -6.80 -2.64 11.32
CA PHE A 208 -7.84 -2.47 12.34
C PHE A 208 -8.53 -3.79 12.67
N SER A 209 -8.82 -4.60 11.65
CA SER A 209 -9.43 -5.91 11.84
C SER A 209 -8.54 -6.85 12.64
N LEU A 210 -7.23 -6.90 12.31
CA LEU A 210 -6.24 -7.70 13.03
C LEU A 210 -6.10 -7.24 14.48
N THR A 211 -5.87 -5.95 14.72
CA THR A 211 -5.69 -5.40 16.07
C THR A 211 -6.95 -5.55 16.93
N LYS A 212 -8.15 -5.41 16.35
CA LYS A 212 -9.42 -5.67 17.02
C LYS A 212 -9.55 -7.13 17.44
N SER A 213 -9.16 -8.08 16.56
CA SER A 213 -9.20 -9.51 16.86
C SER A 213 -8.24 -9.87 17.98
N ILE A 214 -7.03 -9.34 17.96
CA ILE A 214 -6.03 -9.51 19.03
C ILE A 214 -6.59 -8.96 20.35
N HIS A 215 -7.10 -7.72 20.35
CA HIS A 215 -7.64 -7.09 21.55
C HIS A 215 -8.79 -7.90 22.16
N LYS A 216 -9.72 -8.39 21.33
CA LYS A 216 -10.84 -9.24 21.77
C LYS A 216 -10.32 -10.51 22.45
N LYS A 217 -9.30 -11.15 21.87
CA LYS A 217 -8.71 -12.37 22.41
C LYS A 217 -8.00 -12.13 23.73
N LEU A 218 -7.17 -11.09 23.82
CA LEU A 218 -6.46 -10.73 25.06
C LEU A 218 -7.46 -10.43 26.21
N LYS A 219 -8.55 -9.73 25.89
CA LYS A 219 -9.61 -9.46 26.87
C LYS A 219 -10.29 -10.76 27.36
N ALA A 220 -10.53 -11.71 26.46
CA ALA A 220 -11.16 -12.98 26.79
C ALA A 220 -10.26 -13.92 27.63
N CYS A 221 -8.96 -13.79 27.50
CA CYS A 221 -7.98 -14.59 28.24
C CYS A 221 -7.52 -13.94 29.55
N ASN A 222 -8.07 -12.77 29.94
CA ASN A 222 -7.59 -11.95 31.06
C ASN A 222 -6.06 -11.64 30.99
N LEU A 223 -5.52 -11.62 29.79
CA LEU A 223 -4.14 -11.29 29.47
C LEU A 223 -3.97 -9.79 29.15
#